data_5c5e16821e62fd881e6002f9181112fb
#
_entry.id   5c5e16821e62fd881e6002f9181112fb
#
_cell.length_a   1.000
_cell.length_b   1.000
_cell.length_c   1.000
_cell.angle_alpha   90.00
_cell.angle_beta   90.00
_cell.angle_gamma   90.00
#
_symmetry.space_group_name_H-M   'P 1'
#
loop_
_entity.id
_entity.type
_entity.pdbx_description
1 polymer ?
#
loop_
_entity_poly.entity_id
_entity_poly.type
_entity_poly.pdbx_seq_one_letter_code
_entity_poly.pdbx_strand_id
1 'polypeptide(L)'
;MNVHVPIAVFTSAELDQHLTPFGHPEHPGRLDACLAGISEAGLLDAASFRVPRLATAEEIALVHGTRHIDKMRLLSEQGGGQIDGDTFVSPGSWTTATRAVGAVLDGIDALRAGECDVAFAASRPPGHHAVADQAMGFCLFNNVAVGAAHALEAHGIGK
;
A
#
# COMPACT_ATOMS: atom_id res chain seq x y z
N MET A 1 14.92 2.82 -31.42
CA MET A 1 15.16 1.65 -30.58
C MET A 1 14.22 1.82 -29.39
N ASN A 2 13.17 0.98 -29.28
CA ASN A 2 12.31 0.98 -28.11
C ASN A 2 13.15 0.46 -26.93
N VAL A 3 13.42 1.31 -25.96
CA VAL A 3 14.04 0.89 -24.69
C VAL A 3 12.98 0.09 -23.97
N HIS A 4 13.19 -1.21 -23.83
CA HIS A 4 12.34 -2.06 -23.00
C HIS A 4 12.64 -1.72 -21.54
N VAL A 5 11.66 -1.15 -20.82
CA VAL A 5 11.77 -0.84 -19.41
C VAL A 5 10.91 -1.84 -18.65
N PRO A 6 11.50 -2.81 -17.96
CA PRO A 6 10.74 -3.78 -17.18
C PRO A 6 10.01 -3.07 -16.04
N ILE A 7 8.69 -3.19 -16.03
CA ILE A 7 7.82 -2.59 -15.02
C ILE A 7 7.27 -3.69 -14.12
N ALA A 8 7.45 -3.58 -12.82
CA ALA A 8 6.77 -4.42 -11.84
C ALA A 8 5.58 -3.67 -11.23
N VAL A 9 4.39 -4.22 -11.34
CA VAL A 9 3.16 -3.68 -10.75
C VAL A 9 2.75 -4.55 -9.58
N PHE A 10 2.79 -4.00 -8.37
CA PHE A 10 2.41 -4.69 -7.14
C PHE A 10 0.97 -4.39 -6.81
N THR A 11 0.10 -5.39 -6.92
CA THR A 11 -1.36 -5.25 -6.69
C THR A 11 -1.98 -6.59 -6.32
N SER A 12 -3.21 -6.58 -5.79
CA SER A 12 -3.96 -7.77 -5.41
C SER A 12 -5.46 -7.48 -5.36
N ALA A 13 -6.29 -8.44 -5.73
CA ALA A 13 -7.73 -8.36 -5.56
C ALA A 13 -8.16 -8.23 -4.07
N GLU A 14 -7.34 -8.66 -3.12
CA GLU A 14 -7.63 -8.50 -1.70
C GLU A 14 -7.64 -7.03 -1.25
N LEU A 15 -7.05 -6.12 -2.04
CA LEU A 15 -7.09 -4.69 -1.77
C LEU A 15 -8.51 -4.10 -1.84
N ASP A 16 -9.47 -4.81 -2.41
CA ASP A 16 -10.89 -4.42 -2.44
C ASP A 16 -11.61 -4.69 -1.12
N GLN A 17 -11.02 -5.44 -0.20
CA GLN A 17 -11.62 -5.75 1.10
C GLN A 17 -11.63 -4.58 2.09
N HIS A 18 -10.87 -3.51 1.82
CA HIS A 18 -11.00 -2.27 2.56
C HIS A 18 -12.25 -1.52 2.06
N LEU A 19 -13.33 -1.59 2.84
CA LEU A 19 -14.62 -0.99 2.49
C LEU A 19 -14.79 0.36 3.18
N THR A 20 -15.35 1.30 2.45
CA THR A 20 -15.73 2.63 2.91
C THR A 20 -17.22 2.85 2.69
N PRO A 21 -17.86 3.84 3.34
CA PRO A 21 -19.27 4.14 3.13
C PRO A 21 -19.60 4.44 1.67
N PHE A 22 -20.86 4.18 1.28
CA PHE A 22 -21.32 4.49 -0.07
C PHE A 22 -21.09 5.97 -0.43
N GLY A 23 -20.53 6.22 -1.61
CA GLY A 23 -20.22 7.56 -2.08
C GLY A 23 -18.92 8.14 -1.55
N HIS A 24 -18.16 7.38 -0.75
CA HIS A 24 -16.84 7.81 -0.28
C HIS A 24 -15.86 7.93 -1.47
N PRO A 25 -15.02 8.98 -1.54
CA PRO A 25 -14.09 9.15 -2.65
C PRO A 25 -13.00 8.08 -2.70
N GLU A 26 -12.59 7.53 -1.55
CA GLU A 26 -11.71 6.36 -1.46
C GLU A 26 -12.58 5.10 -1.45
N HIS A 27 -12.65 4.36 -2.56
CA HIS A 27 -13.46 3.14 -2.73
C HIS A 27 -12.74 2.12 -3.64
N PRO A 28 -13.12 0.83 -3.63
CA PRO A 28 -12.46 -0.23 -4.43
C PRO A 28 -12.27 0.11 -5.91
N GLY A 29 -13.28 0.65 -6.57
CA GLY A 29 -13.21 1.00 -8.01
C GLY A 29 -12.10 1.98 -8.41
N ARG A 30 -11.41 2.63 -7.45
CA ARG A 30 -10.22 3.44 -7.76
C ARG A 30 -9.04 2.59 -8.25
N LEU A 31 -8.91 1.38 -7.71
CA LEU A 31 -7.88 0.45 -8.15
C LEU A 31 -8.16 -0.05 -9.55
N ASP A 32 -9.40 -0.40 -9.85
CA ASP A 32 -9.83 -0.82 -11.19
C ASP A 32 -9.53 0.27 -12.23
N ALA A 33 -9.84 1.53 -11.93
CA ALA A 33 -9.54 2.65 -12.81
C ALA A 33 -8.02 2.84 -13.03
N CYS A 34 -7.22 2.64 -11.99
CA CYS A 34 -5.76 2.69 -12.09
C CYS A 34 -5.21 1.58 -12.99
N LEU A 35 -5.68 0.35 -12.83
CA LEU A 35 -5.27 -0.80 -13.64
C LEU A 35 -5.75 -0.68 -15.10
N ALA A 36 -6.96 -0.16 -15.31
CA ALA A 36 -7.46 0.16 -16.66
C ALA A 36 -6.55 1.18 -17.36
N GLY A 37 -6.07 2.20 -16.66
CA GLY A 37 -5.14 3.18 -17.19
C GLY A 37 -3.82 2.57 -17.69
N ILE A 38 -3.30 1.53 -17.01
CA ILE A 38 -2.11 0.79 -17.47
C ILE A 38 -2.40 0.11 -18.82
N SER A 39 -3.57 -0.51 -18.95
CA SER A 39 -4.02 -1.15 -20.18
C SER A 39 -4.21 -0.15 -21.32
N GLU A 40 -4.90 0.96 -21.05
CA GLU A 40 -5.15 2.03 -22.04
C GLU A 40 -3.86 2.71 -22.51
N ALA A 41 -2.87 2.79 -21.63
CA ALA A 41 -1.54 3.29 -22.00
C ALA A 41 -0.69 2.32 -22.82
N GLY A 42 -1.19 1.09 -23.09
CA GLY A 42 -0.46 0.07 -23.85
C GLY A 42 0.74 -0.50 -23.12
N LEU A 43 0.73 -0.49 -21.78
CA LEU A 43 1.87 -0.91 -20.94
C LEU A 43 1.79 -2.37 -20.49
N LEU A 44 0.73 -3.10 -20.82
CA LEU A 44 0.51 -4.48 -20.35
C LEU A 44 1.67 -5.42 -20.70
N ASP A 45 2.20 -5.33 -21.93
CA ASP A 45 3.31 -6.19 -22.40
C ASP A 45 4.65 -5.87 -21.72
N ALA A 46 4.79 -4.65 -21.18
CA ALA A 46 5.98 -4.20 -20.46
C ALA A 46 5.86 -4.39 -18.95
N ALA A 47 4.67 -4.73 -18.44
CA ALA A 47 4.36 -4.83 -17.02
C ALA A 47 4.28 -6.29 -16.56
N SER A 48 4.92 -6.59 -15.43
CA SER A 48 4.69 -7.83 -14.68
C SER A 48 3.87 -7.56 -13.43
N PHE A 49 2.72 -8.22 -13.31
CA PHE A 49 1.84 -8.06 -12.14
C PHE A 49 2.25 -9.04 -11.06
N ARG A 50 2.46 -8.54 -9.84
CA ARG A 50 2.90 -9.31 -8.68
C ARG A 50 1.97 -9.08 -7.50
N VAL A 51 1.62 -10.14 -6.78
CA VAL A 51 0.87 -10.02 -5.53
C VAL A 51 1.86 -9.67 -4.42
N PRO A 52 1.71 -8.50 -3.78
CA PRO A 52 2.62 -8.12 -2.71
C PRO A 52 2.38 -8.94 -1.44
N ARG A 53 3.43 -9.14 -0.66
CA ARG A 53 3.33 -9.73 0.68
C ARG A 53 2.57 -8.82 1.65
N LEU A 54 2.22 -9.34 2.80
CA LEU A 54 1.79 -8.52 3.93
C LEU A 54 3.02 -7.97 4.63
N ALA A 55 3.06 -6.67 4.90
CA ALA A 55 4.08 -6.11 5.79
C ALA A 55 3.86 -6.63 7.21
N THR A 56 4.96 -6.88 7.93
CA THR A 56 4.90 -7.28 9.33
C THR A 56 4.65 -6.08 10.24
N ALA A 57 4.22 -6.34 11.48
CA ALA A 57 4.03 -5.28 12.47
C ALA A 57 5.36 -4.56 12.79
N GLU A 58 6.47 -5.29 12.78
CA GLU A 58 7.81 -4.77 13.01
C GLU A 58 8.24 -3.80 11.90
N GLU A 59 7.96 -4.13 10.64
CA GLU A 59 8.22 -3.24 9.50
C GLU A 59 7.40 -1.95 9.58
N ILE A 60 6.12 -2.06 9.93
CA ILE A 60 5.26 -0.89 10.12
C ILE A 60 5.73 -0.06 11.32
N ALA A 61 6.28 -0.72 12.36
CA ALA A 61 6.81 -0.06 13.55
C ALA A 61 8.09 0.76 13.32
N LEU A 62 8.70 0.68 12.14
CA LEU A 62 9.77 1.60 11.75
C LEU A 62 9.31 3.07 11.73
N VAL A 63 8.00 3.30 11.56
CA VAL A 63 7.39 4.63 11.44
C VAL A 63 6.26 4.84 12.44
N HIS A 64 5.48 3.81 12.70
CA HIS A 64 4.27 3.90 13.52
C HIS A 64 4.48 3.33 14.93
N GLY A 65 3.88 3.98 15.92
CA GLY A 65 3.85 3.46 17.29
C GLY A 65 3.05 2.15 17.39
N THR A 66 3.53 1.21 18.21
CA THR A 66 2.89 -0.11 18.39
C THR A 66 1.42 0.00 18.82
N ARG A 67 1.10 1.00 19.66
CA ARG A 67 -0.28 1.29 20.07
C ARG A 67 -1.18 1.61 18.87
N HIS A 68 -0.68 2.36 17.88
CA HIS A 68 -1.44 2.68 16.66
C HIS A 68 -1.65 1.42 15.82
N ILE A 69 -0.61 0.61 15.65
CA ILE A 69 -0.65 -0.65 14.90
C ILE A 69 -1.69 -1.59 15.51
N ASP A 70 -1.63 -1.81 16.83
CA ASP A 70 -2.59 -2.64 17.55
C ASP A 70 -4.02 -2.11 17.47
N LYS A 71 -4.20 -0.79 17.54
CA LYS A 71 -5.51 -0.15 17.39
C LYS A 71 -6.12 -0.45 16.01
N MET A 72 -5.35 -0.34 14.93
CA MET A 72 -5.86 -0.61 13.57
C MET A 72 -6.23 -2.09 13.41
N ARG A 73 -5.40 -3.00 13.93
CA ARG A 73 -5.68 -4.43 13.90
C ARG A 73 -6.95 -4.77 14.66
N LEU A 74 -7.04 -4.38 15.94
CA LEU A 74 -8.19 -4.66 16.79
C LEU A 74 -9.48 -4.07 16.23
N LEU A 75 -9.45 -2.84 15.72
CA LEU A 75 -10.63 -2.22 15.14
C LEU A 75 -11.13 -3.00 13.90
N SER A 76 -10.22 -3.48 13.05
CA SER A 76 -10.55 -4.33 11.92
C SER A 76 -11.15 -5.68 12.37
N GLU A 77 -10.55 -6.33 13.36
CA GLU A 77 -11.03 -7.61 13.93
C GLU A 77 -12.41 -7.47 14.61
N GLN A 78 -12.72 -6.33 15.18
CA GLN A 78 -13.99 -6.03 15.86
C GLN A 78 -15.11 -5.59 14.90
N GLY A 79 -14.89 -5.64 13.58
CA GLY A 79 -15.92 -5.32 12.59
C GLY A 79 -15.77 -3.93 11.96
N GLY A 80 -14.72 -3.19 12.31
CA GLY A 80 -14.42 -1.88 11.74
C GLY A 80 -15.04 -0.72 12.52
N GLY A 81 -14.96 0.48 11.94
CA GLY A 81 -15.49 1.71 12.49
C GLY A 81 -14.94 2.95 11.83
N GLN A 82 -15.48 4.09 12.23
CA GLN A 82 -15.02 5.40 11.80
C GLN A 82 -13.94 5.90 12.76
N ILE A 83 -12.83 6.42 12.22
CA ILE A 83 -11.73 6.98 13.01
C ILE A 83 -11.89 8.48 13.18
N ASP A 84 -12.19 9.18 12.08
CA ASP A 84 -12.45 10.60 12.02
C ASP A 84 -13.51 10.93 10.96
N GLY A 85 -13.60 12.20 10.52
CA GLY A 85 -14.64 12.65 9.58
C GLY A 85 -14.66 11.91 8.24
N ASP A 86 -13.53 11.36 7.81
CA ASP A 86 -13.35 10.78 6.48
C ASP A 86 -12.48 9.51 6.44
N THR A 87 -12.06 8.99 7.58
CA THR A 87 -11.19 7.82 7.66
C THR A 87 -11.92 6.65 8.33
N PHE A 88 -11.99 5.51 7.64
CA PHE A 88 -12.76 4.34 8.04
C PHE A 88 -11.89 3.09 8.10
N VAL A 89 -12.30 2.14 8.94
CA VAL A 89 -11.77 0.77 9.01
C VAL A 89 -12.93 -0.19 8.77
N SER A 90 -12.72 -1.22 7.99
CA SER A 90 -13.65 -2.34 7.78
C SER A 90 -12.99 -3.65 8.22
N PRO A 91 -13.70 -4.78 8.29
CA PRO A 91 -13.10 -6.07 8.69
C PRO A 91 -11.89 -6.48 7.86
N GLY A 92 -11.83 -6.14 6.57
CA GLY A 92 -10.70 -6.43 5.68
C GLY A 92 -9.57 -5.41 5.73
N SER A 93 -9.74 -4.30 6.46
CA SER A 93 -8.80 -3.16 6.37
C SER A 93 -7.41 -3.47 6.90
N TRP A 94 -7.27 -4.32 7.93
CA TRP A 94 -5.94 -4.73 8.43
C TRP A 94 -5.12 -5.41 7.34
N THR A 95 -5.69 -6.45 6.71
CA THR A 95 -5.03 -7.19 5.62
C THR A 95 -4.72 -6.28 4.44
N THR A 96 -5.67 -5.45 4.04
CA THR A 96 -5.52 -4.53 2.92
C THR A 96 -4.43 -3.48 3.18
N ALA A 97 -4.42 -2.86 4.36
CA ALA A 97 -3.45 -1.83 4.71
C ALA A 97 -2.02 -2.40 4.85
N THR A 98 -1.87 -3.59 5.47
CA THR A 98 -0.56 -4.25 5.56
C THR A 98 -0.06 -4.70 4.18
N ARG A 99 -0.95 -5.12 3.27
CA ARG A 99 -0.59 -5.44 1.88
C ARG A 99 -0.22 -4.18 1.08
N ALA A 100 -0.88 -3.04 1.33
CA ALA A 100 -0.51 -1.78 0.69
C ALA A 100 0.89 -1.30 1.11
N VAL A 101 1.25 -1.47 2.38
CA VAL A 101 2.64 -1.27 2.83
C VAL A 101 3.57 -2.26 2.14
N GLY A 102 3.24 -3.56 2.16
CA GLY A 102 4.02 -4.62 1.51
C GLY A 102 4.28 -4.36 0.03
N ALA A 103 3.32 -3.76 -0.70
CA ALA A 103 3.50 -3.40 -2.10
C ALA A 103 4.64 -2.39 -2.33
N VAL A 104 4.81 -1.45 -1.40
CA VAL A 104 5.92 -0.49 -1.45
C VAL A 104 7.25 -1.18 -1.09
N LEU A 105 7.24 -2.03 -0.06
CA LEU A 105 8.45 -2.76 0.37
C LEU A 105 8.94 -3.71 -0.73
N ASP A 106 8.07 -4.54 -1.28
CA ASP A 106 8.40 -5.48 -2.37
C ASP A 106 8.87 -4.72 -3.63
N GLY A 107 8.29 -3.55 -3.89
CA GLY A 107 8.73 -2.67 -4.98
C GLY A 107 10.18 -2.19 -4.80
N ILE A 108 10.54 -1.77 -3.59
CA ILE A 108 11.90 -1.35 -3.24
C ILE A 108 12.86 -2.54 -3.35
N ASP A 109 12.48 -3.69 -2.80
CA ASP A 109 13.29 -4.90 -2.82
C ASP A 109 13.56 -5.38 -4.27
N ALA A 110 12.55 -5.36 -5.13
CA ALA A 110 12.67 -5.73 -6.54
C ALA A 110 13.60 -4.77 -7.32
N LEU A 111 13.49 -3.46 -7.09
CA LEU A 111 14.40 -2.47 -7.67
C LEU A 111 15.85 -2.69 -7.20
N ARG A 112 16.05 -2.95 -5.92
CA ARG A 112 17.38 -3.22 -5.34
C ARG A 112 17.99 -4.51 -5.85
N ALA A 113 17.16 -5.54 -6.08
CA ALA A 113 17.60 -6.81 -6.66
C ALA A 113 17.86 -6.73 -8.18
N GLY A 114 17.53 -5.61 -8.83
CA GLY A 114 17.63 -5.45 -10.28
C GLY A 114 16.61 -6.28 -11.06
N GLU A 115 15.48 -6.63 -10.43
CA GLU A 115 14.42 -7.41 -11.05
C GLU A 115 13.51 -6.57 -11.95
N CYS A 116 13.50 -5.25 -11.76
CA CYS A 116 12.79 -4.28 -12.57
C CYS A 116 13.49 -2.93 -12.53
N ASP A 117 13.22 -2.09 -13.54
CA ASP A 117 13.72 -0.71 -13.58
C ASP A 117 12.72 0.28 -12.99
N VAL A 118 11.45 -0.11 -12.98
CA VAL A 118 10.33 0.67 -12.42
C VAL A 118 9.44 -0.24 -11.58
N ALA A 119 9.13 0.17 -10.35
CA ALA A 119 8.16 -0.48 -9.49
C ALA A 119 6.96 0.44 -9.25
N PHE A 120 5.76 -0.08 -9.43
CA PHE A 120 4.51 0.64 -9.22
C PHE A 120 3.63 -0.10 -8.20
N ALA A 121 3.44 0.50 -7.04
CA ALA A 121 2.53 -0.02 -6.01
C ALA A 121 1.10 0.48 -6.30
N ALA A 122 0.35 -0.28 -7.09
CA ALA A 122 -1.07 -0.03 -7.34
C ALA A 122 -1.87 -0.58 -6.16
N SER A 123 -2.02 0.23 -5.12
CA SER A 123 -2.55 -0.20 -3.82
C SER A 123 -3.52 0.79 -3.18
N ARG A 124 -4.31 0.27 -2.23
CA ARG A 124 -5.20 1.02 -1.34
C ARG A 124 -5.29 0.31 0.02
N PRO A 125 -5.64 1.02 1.11
CA PRO A 125 -5.85 2.47 1.21
C PRO A 125 -4.57 3.27 0.92
N PRO A 126 -4.69 4.60 0.68
CA PRO A 126 -3.53 5.48 0.58
C PRO A 126 -2.79 5.57 1.92
N GLY A 127 -1.60 6.21 1.96
CA GLY A 127 -0.78 6.21 3.16
C GLY A 127 -0.20 7.58 3.56
N HIS A 128 -0.16 8.53 2.66
CA HIS A 128 0.64 9.75 2.80
C HIS A 128 0.15 10.75 3.87
N HIS A 129 -1.09 10.62 4.36
CA HIS A 129 -1.62 11.46 5.43
C HIS A 129 -1.42 10.86 6.83
N ALA A 130 -1.25 9.55 6.97
CA ALA A 130 -1.07 8.93 8.28
C ALA A 130 0.24 9.43 8.92
N VAL A 131 0.15 9.77 10.21
CA VAL A 131 1.32 10.14 11.04
C VAL A 131 1.64 9.01 12.02
N ALA A 132 2.72 9.15 12.81
CA ALA A 132 3.25 8.06 13.63
C ALA A 132 2.19 7.35 14.50
N ASP A 133 1.28 8.09 15.09
CA ASP A 133 0.30 7.56 16.06
C ASP A 133 -1.17 7.78 15.65
N GLN A 134 -1.42 8.19 14.39
CA GLN A 134 -2.77 8.54 13.96
C GLN A 134 -3.02 8.20 12.48
N ALA A 135 -4.11 7.48 12.23
CA ALA A 135 -4.73 7.35 10.91
C ALA A 135 -5.58 8.59 10.62
N MET A 136 -5.50 9.12 9.39
CA MET A 136 -6.24 10.29 8.95
C MET A 136 -6.21 10.43 7.43
N GLY A 137 -7.14 11.19 6.85
CA GLY A 137 -7.19 11.47 5.41
C GLY A 137 -7.24 10.19 4.57
N PHE A 138 -8.12 9.25 4.92
CA PHE A 138 -8.29 7.91 4.33
C PHE A 138 -7.15 6.92 4.63
N CYS A 139 -6.02 7.37 5.20
CA CYS A 139 -4.79 6.62 5.37
C CYS A 139 -4.74 5.94 6.73
N LEU A 140 -4.46 4.63 6.75
CA LEU A 140 -4.30 3.86 7.98
C LEU A 140 -2.84 3.78 8.43
N PHE A 141 -1.93 3.48 7.50
CA PHE A 141 -0.47 3.50 7.69
C PHE A 141 0.18 4.35 6.60
N ASN A 142 1.34 4.91 6.89
CA ASN A 142 2.10 5.70 5.92
C ASN A 142 3.01 4.77 5.09
N ASN A 143 2.46 4.24 4.01
CA ASN A 143 3.12 3.26 3.14
C ASN A 143 4.48 3.78 2.63
N VAL A 144 4.53 5.05 2.23
CA VAL A 144 5.74 5.67 1.67
C VAL A 144 6.82 5.88 2.74
N ALA A 145 6.42 6.34 3.94
CA ALA A 145 7.36 6.53 5.03
C ALA A 145 7.94 5.20 5.54
N VAL A 146 7.10 4.15 5.62
CA VAL A 146 7.58 2.79 5.97
C VAL A 146 8.55 2.29 4.89
N GLY A 147 8.23 2.49 3.60
CA GLY A 147 9.14 2.15 2.51
C GLY A 147 10.47 2.89 2.58
N ALA A 148 10.46 4.19 2.90
CA ALA A 148 11.68 4.96 3.07
C ALA A 148 12.54 4.45 4.25
N ALA A 149 11.92 4.15 5.39
CA ALA A 149 12.60 3.56 6.54
C ALA A 149 13.20 2.18 6.21
N HIS A 150 12.44 1.32 5.53
CA HIS A 150 12.93 0.02 5.04
C HIS A 150 14.13 0.17 4.09
N ALA A 151 14.07 1.10 3.15
CA ALA A 151 15.18 1.35 2.24
C ALA A 151 16.48 1.76 2.97
N LEU A 152 16.35 2.57 4.03
CA LEU A 152 17.47 2.96 4.88
C LEU A 152 18.03 1.78 5.67
N GLU A 153 17.16 1.01 6.34
CA GLU A 153 17.59 -0.06 7.26
C GLU A 153 18.01 -1.35 6.54
N ALA A 154 17.20 -1.84 5.60
CA ALA A 154 17.45 -3.13 4.94
C ALA A 154 18.49 -3.01 3.82
N HIS A 155 18.55 -1.87 3.13
CA HIS A 155 19.43 -1.70 1.96
C HIS A 155 20.53 -0.68 2.14
N GLY A 156 20.62 -0.01 3.28
CA GLY A 156 21.64 0.98 3.55
C GLY A 156 21.66 2.15 2.56
N ILE A 157 20.50 2.50 1.99
CA ILE A 157 20.37 3.60 1.04
C ILE A 157 20.56 4.90 1.83
N GLY A 158 21.67 5.58 1.57
CA GLY A 158 21.93 6.90 2.10
C GLY A 158 21.03 7.96 1.47
N LYS A 159 21.10 9.19 2.03
CA LYS A 159 20.34 10.34 1.49
C LYS A 159 20.69 10.62 0.03
#